data_05bcfcab0f46fe1f971b02d27c222102
#
_entry.id   05bcfcab0f46fe1f971b02d27c222102
#
_cell.length_a   1.000
_cell.length_b   1.000
_cell.length_c   1.000
_cell.angle_alpha   90.00
_cell.angle_beta   90.00
_cell.angle_gamma   90.00
#
_symmetry.space_group_name_H-M   'P 1'
#
loop_
_entity.id
_entity.type
_entity.pdbx_description
1 polymer ?
#
loop_
_entity_poly.entity_id
_entity_poly.type
_entity_poly.pdbx_seq_one_letter_code
_entity_poly.pdbx_strand_id
1 'polypeptide(L)'
;KILEEDKKQKHPLFINVKESVIFNIARRALNEPGSRFLIGIAGESASGKTTFVQNAIRSCIAEERTDLYTIVCCDDYYYDWSNELKEAGSYEAFFAKGYSFDTPKAINLQLMKEHLISLKNGSAVRSPDYNFTTCESFPHGVLKKPAQIIVNEGLYVLNEGIRDIMDIKVYVFTPFE
;
A
#
# COMPACT_ATOMS: atom_id res chain seq x y z
N LYS A 1 7.28 -12.58 30.59
CA LYS A 1 8.07 -13.70 30.02
C LYS A 1 8.10 -13.65 28.49
N ILE A 2 6.92 -13.64 27.83
CA ILE A 2 6.82 -13.59 26.34
C ILE A 2 7.52 -12.35 25.79
N LEU A 3 7.32 -11.16 26.40
CA LEU A 3 7.93 -9.90 25.97
C LEU A 3 9.46 -9.85 26.12
N GLU A 4 10.03 -10.64 27.02
CA GLU A 4 11.49 -10.71 27.21
C GLU A 4 12.15 -11.67 26.24
N GLU A 5 11.45 -12.75 25.84
CA GLU A 5 11.94 -13.69 24.83
C GLU A 5 11.89 -13.07 23.41
N ASP A 6 10.85 -12.28 23.08
CA ASP A 6 10.75 -11.56 21.81
C ASP A 6 11.87 -10.53 21.60
N LYS A 7 12.33 -9.85 22.68
CA LYS A 7 13.47 -8.96 22.60
C LYS A 7 14.79 -9.66 22.22
N LYS A 8 14.93 -10.93 22.55
CA LYS A 8 16.12 -11.72 22.22
C LYS A 8 16.11 -12.28 20.79
N GLN A 9 14.92 -12.55 20.23
CA GLN A 9 14.78 -13.22 18.94
C GLN A 9 14.48 -12.27 17.77
N LYS A 10 14.29 -10.95 18.00
CA LYS A 10 13.89 -9.96 16.98
C LYS A 10 12.61 -10.33 16.22
N HIS A 11 11.70 -11.08 16.83
CA HIS A 11 10.42 -11.35 16.23
C HIS A 11 9.53 -10.10 16.24
N PRO A 12 8.73 -9.87 15.19
CA PRO A 12 7.79 -8.76 15.17
C PRO A 12 6.75 -8.94 16.29
N LEU A 13 6.44 -7.86 16.97
CA LEU A 13 5.37 -7.84 17.96
C LEU A 13 4.02 -7.84 17.24
N PHE A 14 3.24 -8.90 17.41
CA PHE A 14 1.87 -8.95 16.89
C PHE A 14 0.92 -8.32 17.91
N ILE A 15 0.30 -7.21 17.53
CA ILE A 15 -0.67 -6.51 18.34
C ILE A 15 -2.01 -6.53 17.61
N ASN A 16 -3.05 -7.01 18.28
CA ASN A 16 -4.41 -6.86 17.77
C ASN A 16 -4.88 -5.41 18.01
N VAL A 17 -4.82 -4.58 16.99
CA VAL A 17 -5.14 -3.15 17.07
C VAL A 17 -6.35 -2.87 16.19
N LYS A 18 -7.30 -2.07 16.71
CA LYS A 18 -8.38 -1.55 15.88
C LYS A 18 -7.82 -0.52 14.89
N GLU A 19 -8.37 -0.48 13.68
CA GLU A 19 -7.96 0.42 12.60
C GLU A 19 -7.89 1.88 13.04
N SER A 20 -8.89 2.31 13.83
CA SER A 20 -8.97 3.66 14.39
C SER A 20 -7.77 4.06 15.27
N VAL A 21 -7.12 3.09 15.91
CA VAL A 21 -5.96 3.38 16.80
C VAL A 21 -4.76 3.82 15.97
N ILE A 22 -4.47 3.15 14.86
CA ILE A 22 -3.33 3.48 13.98
C ILE A 22 -3.50 4.89 13.41
N PHE A 23 -4.70 5.21 12.93
CA PHE A 23 -5.01 6.54 12.40
C PHE A 23 -4.99 7.62 13.49
N ASN A 24 -5.46 7.34 14.68
CA ASN A 24 -5.37 8.27 15.80
C ASN A 24 -3.92 8.52 16.23
N ILE A 25 -3.04 7.51 16.19
CA ILE A 25 -1.61 7.69 16.44
C ILE A 25 -0.99 8.58 15.36
N ALA A 26 -1.29 8.31 14.08
CA ALA A 26 -0.82 9.13 12.98
C ALA A 26 -1.31 10.60 13.11
N ARG A 27 -2.58 10.81 13.40
CA ARG A 27 -3.17 12.15 13.63
C ARG A 27 -2.50 12.90 14.78
N ARG A 28 -2.15 12.22 15.88
CA ARG A 28 -1.47 12.84 17.02
C ARG A 28 -0.02 13.16 16.74
N ALA A 29 0.65 12.39 15.87
CA ALA A 29 2.02 12.64 15.47
C ALA A 29 2.16 13.90 14.57
N LEU A 30 1.06 14.38 13.99
CA LEU A 30 1.00 15.57 13.14
C LEU A 30 0.89 16.85 13.99
N ASN A 31 1.91 17.12 14.80
CA ASN A 31 1.91 18.29 15.70
C ASN A 31 2.25 19.61 14.99
N GLU A 32 2.65 19.57 13.72
CA GLU A 32 3.08 20.75 12.97
C GLU A 32 2.27 20.94 11.68
N PRO A 33 1.83 22.14 11.36
CA PRO A 33 1.17 22.43 10.09
C PRO A 33 2.07 22.04 8.91
N GLY A 34 1.54 21.27 7.96
CA GLY A 34 2.27 20.80 6.79
C GLY A 34 3.05 19.49 6.96
N SER A 35 3.15 18.94 8.18
CA SER A 35 3.69 17.60 8.40
C SER A 35 2.83 16.54 7.73
N ARG A 36 3.48 15.52 7.15
CA ARG A 36 2.80 14.40 6.49
C ARG A 36 3.32 13.09 7.02
N PHE A 37 2.40 12.17 7.20
CA PHE A 37 2.65 10.87 7.79
C PHE A 37 2.37 9.77 6.78
N LEU A 38 3.33 8.87 6.55
CA LEU A 38 3.23 7.80 5.58
C LEU A 38 3.04 6.46 6.29
N ILE A 39 1.93 5.79 6.00
CA ILE A 39 1.56 4.49 6.56
C ILE A 39 1.62 3.44 5.46
N GLY A 40 2.44 2.40 5.65
CA GLY A 40 2.47 1.23 4.79
C GLY A 40 1.62 0.10 5.37
N ILE A 41 0.67 -0.42 4.61
CA ILE A 41 -0.23 -1.52 5.00
C ILE A 41 -0.04 -2.69 4.05
N ALA A 42 0.73 -3.67 4.49
CA ALA A 42 0.97 -4.91 3.75
C ALA A 42 0.11 -6.06 4.27
N GLY A 43 0.04 -7.13 3.50
CA GLY A 43 -0.58 -8.41 3.85
C GLY A 43 -0.83 -9.23 2.60
N GLU A 44 -1.12 -10.50 2.75
CA GLU A 44 -1.40 -11.40 1.64
C GLU A 44 -2.65 -10.99 0.85
N SER A 45 -2.80 -11.52 -0.35
CA SER A 45 -4.04 -11.35 -1.12
C SER A 45 -5.22 -11.86 -0.31
N ALA A 46 -6.35 -11.15 -0.35
CA ALA A 46 -7.55 -11.45 0.44
C ALA A 46 -7.39 -11.39 1.98
N SER A 47 -6.28 -10.90 2.53
CA SER A 47 -6.09 -10.74 3.99
C SER A 47 -6.94 -9.64 4.64
N GLY A 48 -7.74 -8.91 3.87
CA GLY A 48 -8.59 -7.83 4.38
C GLY A 48 -7.93 -6.46 4.45
N LYS A 49 -6.76 -6.24 3.82
CA LYS A 49 -6.08 -4.92 3.76
C LYS A 49 -6.99 -3.79 3.32
N THR A 50 -7.65 -3.97 2.19
CA THR A 50 -8.57 -2.97 1.62
C THR A 50 -9.73 -2.68 2.56
N THR A 51 -10.29 -3.72 3.21
CA THR A 51 -11.34 -3.54 4.21
C THR A 51 -10.82 -2.77 5.43
N PHE A 52 -9.61 -3.07 5.88
CA PHE A 52 -8.94 -2.36 6.97
C PHE A 52 -8.78 -0.87 6.64
N VAL A 53 -8.26 -0.54 5.46
CA VAL A 53 -8.10 0.84 4.99
C VAL A 53 -9.45 1.54 4.86
N GLN A 54 -10.44 0.88 4.25
CA GLN A 54 -11.80 1.44 4.07
C GLN A 54 -12.49 1.73 5.40
N ASN A 55 -12.37 0.84 6.39
CA ASN A 55 -12.95 1.06 7.71
C ASN A 55 -12.31 2.26 8.42
N ALA A 56 -10.99 2.39 8.29
CA ALA A 56 -10.28 3.54 8.82
C ALA A 56 -10.72 4.86 8.15
N ILE A 57 -10.89 4.85 6.84
CA ILE A 57 -11.40 6.00 6.07
C ILE A 57 -12.83 6.33 6.48
N ARG A 58 -13.72 5.32 6.62
CA ARG A 58 -15.11 5.53 7.05
C ARG A 58 -15.19 6.26 8.40
N SER A 59 -14.31 5.91 9.33
CA SER A 59 -14.24 6.60 10.62
C SER A 59 -13.97 8.09 10.48
N CYS A 60 -13.22 8.48 9.48
CA CYS A 60 -12.88 9.87 9.26
C CYS A 60 -13.84 10.60 8.31
N ILE A 61 -14.49 9.90 7.39
CA ILE A 61 -15.64 10.46 6.64
C ILE A 61 -16.76 10.85 7.62
N ALA A 62 -16.99 10.04 8.65
CA ALA A 62 -17.92 10.35 9.73
C ALA A 62 -17.53 11.62 10.51
N GLU A 63 -16.26 12.03 10.48
CA GLU A 63 -15.75 13.27 11.06
C GLU A 63 -15.69 14.44 10.05
N GLU A 64 -16.25 14.28 8.84
CA GLU A 64 -16.24 15.27 7.74
C GLU A 64 -14.83 15.68 7.27
N ARG A 65 -13.83 14.80 7.46
CA ARG A 65 -12.41 15.04 7.16
C ARG A 65 -11.89 14.20 5.99
N THR A 66 -12.58 14.30 4.84
CA THR A 66 -12.18 13.56 3.62
C THR A 66 -10.86 14.05 2.99
N ASP A 67 -10.41 15.25 3.37
CA ASP A 67 -9.13 15.85 2.97
C ASP A 67 -7.93 15.29 3.75
N LEU A 68 -8.19 14.45 4.76
CA LEU A 68 -7.16 14.02 5.70
C LEU A 68 -6.19 13.00 5.11
N TYR A 69 -6.59 12.24 4.07
CA TYR A 69 -5.72 11.22 3.49
C TYR A 69 -5.66 11.15 1.99
N THR A 70 -4.56 10.57 1.55
CA THR A 70 -4.35 10.10 0.18
C THR A 70 -4.02 8.63 0.21
N ILE A 71 -4.72 7.82 -0.59
CA ILE A 71 -4.45 6.40 -0.73
C ILE A 71 -3.69 6.16 -2.02
N VAL A 72 -2.61 5.40 -1.91
CA VAL A 72 -1.80 4.90 -3.01
C VAL A 72 -1.86 3.38 -2.97
N CYS A 73 -2.46 2.77 -3.98
CA CYS A 73 -2.55 1.32 -4.11
C CYS A 73 -1.30 0.79 -4.83
N CYS A 74 -0.67 -0.22 -4.27
CA CYS A 74 0.49 -0.88 -4.88
C CYS A 74 0.12 -1.52 -6.23
N ASP A 75 -1.12 -2.01 -6.33
CA ASP A 75 -1.61 -2.72 -7.51
C ASP A 75 -1.78 -1.81 -8.73
N ASP A 76 -1.87 -0.48 -8.54
CA ASP A 76 -1.88 0.48 -9.64
C ASP A 76 -0.53 0.54 -10.38
N TYR A 77 0.54 0.02 -9.78
CA TYR A 77 1.93 0.14 -10.28
C TYR A 77 2.44 -1.10 -11.00
N TYR A 78 1.59 -2.07 -11.36
CA TYR A 78 2.03 -3.19 -12.21
C TYR A 78 2.56 -2.70 -13.55
N TYR A 79 3.59 -3.35 -14.05
CA TYR A 79 4.07 -3.12 -15.42
C TYR A 79 3.02 -3.55 -16.43
N ASP A 80 3.00 -2.88 -17.59
CA ASP A 80 2.12 -3.25 -18.70
C ASP A 80 2.55 -4.59 -19.30
N TRP A 81 1.68 -5.57 -19.24
CA TRP A 81 1.86 -6.89 -19.82
C TRP A 81 0.76 -7.24 -20.81
N SER A 82 0.09 -6.22 -21.34
CA SER A 82 -1.03 -6.39 -22.29
C SER A 82 -0.61 -7.08 -23.58
N ASN A 83 0.62 -6.81 -24.07
CA ASN A 83 1.17 -7.45 -25.26
C ASN A 83 1.48 -8.92 -24.99
N GLU A 84 2.15 -9.22 -23.88
CA GLU A 84 2.51 -10.58 -23.48
C GLU A 84 1.26 -11.45 -23.25
N LEU A 85 0.21 -10.89 -22.67
CA LEU A 85 -1.07 -11.58 -22.52
C LEU A 85 -1.73 -11.85 -23.87
N LYS A 86 -1.75 -10.86 -24.78
CA LYS A 86 -2.30 -11.02 -26.15
C LYS A 86 -1.54 -12.10 -26.92
N GLU A 87 -0.21 -12.12 -26.87
CA GLU A 87 0.64 -13.13 -27.50
C GLU A 87 0.49 -14.52 -26.87
N ALA A 88 0.16 -14.60 -25.61
CA ALA A 88 -0.13 -15.87 -24.93
C ALA A 88 -1.52 -16.42 -25.31
N GLY A 89 -2.48 -15.54 -25.55
CA GLY A 89 -3.85 -15.88 -25.92
C GLY A 89 -4.74 -16.30 -24.75
N SER A 90 -4.18 -16.65 -23.60
CA SER A 90 -4.92 -16.94 -22.37
C SER A 90 -4.03 -16.71 -21.13
N TYR A 91 -4.66 -16.57 -19.95
CA TYR A 91 -3.94 -16.45 -18.69
C TYR A 91 -3.16 -17.72 -18.34
N GLU A 92 -3.70 -18.91 -18.65
CA GLU A 92 -2.99 -20.17 -18.42
C GLU A 92 -1.70 -20.22 -19.22
N ALA A 93 -1.74 -19.84 -20.51
CA ALA A 93 -0.56 -19.81 -21.37
C ALA A 93 0.42 -18.70 -20.94
N PHE A 94 -0.08 -17.55 -20.46
CA PHE A 94 0.72 -16.47 -19.91
C PHE A 94 1.52 -16.93 -18.68
N PHE A 95 0.87 -17.58 -17.71
CA PHE A 95 1.55 -18.15 -16.54
C PHE A 95 2.49 -19.29 -16.90
N ALA A 96 2.13 -20.14 -17.87
CA ALA A 96 3.01 -21.22 -18.35
C ALA A 96 4.31 -20.70 -18.99
N LYS A 97 4.32 -19.49 -19.53
CA LYS A 97 5.54 -18.78 -20.01
C LYS A 97 6.42 -18.23 -18.88
N GLY A 98 5.99 -18.36 -17.62
CA GLY A 98 6.75 -17.93 -16.43
C GLY A 98 6.43 -16.51 -15.95
N TYR A 99 5.44 -15.84 -16.52
CA TYR A 99 4.96 -14.57 -15.98
C TYR A 99 4.20 -14.81 -14.67
N SER A 100 4.32 -13.87 -13.73
CA SER A 100 3.64 -13.96 -12.44
C SER A 100 3.39 -12.57 -11.87
N PHE A 101 2.17 -12.36 -11.36
CA PHE A 101 1.84 -11.16 -10.58
C PHE A 101 2.35 -11.25 -9.14
N ASP A 102 2.60 -12.47 -8.64
CA ASP A 102 3.03 -12.73 -7.26
C ASP A 102 4.56 -12.58 -7.10
N THR A 103 5.09 -11.48 -7.62
CA THR A 103 6.51 -11.13 -7.49
C THR A 103 6.70 -9.62 -7.40
N PRO A 104 7.61 -9.13 -6.54
CA PRO A 104 7.93 -7.70 -6.48
C PRO A 104 8.43 -7.14 -7.83
N LYS A 105 8.98 -7.99 -8.70
CA LYS A 105 9.47 -7.59 -10.03
C LYS A 105 8.35 -7.24 -11.01
N ALA A 106 7.12 -7.65 -10.72
CA ALA A 106 5.96 -7.32 -11.54
C ALA A 106 5.50 -5.88 -11.37
N ILE A 107 5.95 -5.20 -10.31
CA ILE A 107 5.51 -3.89 -9.90
C ILE A 107 6.64 -2.87 -10.01
N ASN A 108 6.34 -1.68 -10.52
CA ASN A 108 7.26 -0.55 -10.55
C ASN A 108 7.38 0.09 -9.15
N LEU A 109 8.05 -0.62 -8.24
CA LEU A 109 8.26 -0.21 -6.86
C LEU A 109 9.06 1.11 -6.78
N GLN A 110 9.93 1.36 -7.76
CA GLN A 110 10.72 2.59 -7.80
C GLN A 110 9.83 3.81 -8.07
N LEU A 111 8.95 3.75 -9.07
CA LEU A 111 8.00 4.82 -9.37
C LEU A 111 7.04 5.06 -8.19
N MET A 112 6.56 3.97 -7.57
CA MET A 112 5.71 4.06 -6.38
C MET A 112 6.42 4.80 -5.23
N LYS A 113 7.69 4.47 -4.97
CA LYS A 113 8.51 5.16 -3.97
C LYS A 113 8.66 6.65 -4.26
N GLU A 114 8.96 7.01 -5.50
CA GLU A 114 9.09 8.41 -5.93
C GLU A 114 7.80 9.20 -5.73
N HIS A 115 6.66 8.60 -6.05
CA HIS A 115 5.34 9.19 -5.84
C HIS A 115 5.04 9.38 -4.33
N LEU A 116 5.34 8.38 -3.49
CA LEU A 116 5.15 8.47 -2.04
C LEU A 116 6.01 9.58 -1.42
N ILE A 117 7.28 9.68 -1.83
CA ILE A 117 8.18 10.75 -1.38
C ILE A 117 7.66 12.11 -1.84
N SER A 118 7.20 12.24 -3.08
CA SER A 118 6.64 13.48 -3.62
C SER A 118 5.40 13.92 -2.84
N LEU A 119 4.47 13.00 -2.58
CA LEU A 119 3.29 13.26 -1.75
C LEU A 119 3.69 13.68 -0.32
N LYS A 120 4.66 12.99 0.29
CA LYS A 120 5.15 13.32 1.64
C LYS A 120 5.77 14.72 1.68
N ASN A 121 6.41 15.14 0.59
CA ASN A 121 6.99 16.48 0.43
C ASN A 121 5.96 17.55 0.01
N GLY A 122 4.68 17.20 -0.15
CA GLY A 122 3.62 18.14 -0.46
C GLY A 122 3.35 18.36 -1.94
N SER A 123 3.92 17.56 -2.82
CA SER A 123 3.71 17.62 -4.26
C SER A 123 2.66 16.60 -4.69
N ALA A 124 1.72 17.05 -5.53
CA ALA A 124 0.76 16.14 -6.17
C ALA A 124 1.44 15.27 -7.23
N VAL A 125 0.95 14.05 -7.41
CA VAL A 125 1.44 13.10 -8.41
C VAL A 125 0.29 12.54 -9.26
N ARG A 126 0.58 12.07 -10.45
CA ARG A 126 -0.34 11.24 -11.22
C ARG A 126 0.03 9.78 -11.01
N SER A 127 -0.77 9.11 -10.19
CA SER A 127 -0.64 7.65 -9.97
C SER A 127 -1.02 6.93 -11.27
N PRO A 128 -0.31 5.88 -11.67
CA PRO A 128 -0.81 5.01 -12.71
C PRO A 128 -2.15 4.38 -12.29
N ASP A 129 -2.81 3.75 -13.24
CA ASP A 129 -3.97 2.90 -13.06
C ASP A 129 -3.71 1.58 -13.78
N TYR A 130 -4.25 0.47 -13.31
CA TYR A 130 -4.00 -0.85 -13.86
C TYR A 130 -5.27 -1.64 -14.10
N ASN A 131 -5.43 -2.14 -15.30
CA ASN A 131 -6.54 -3.01 -15.67
C ASN A 131 -6.12 -4.48 -15.65
N PHE A 132 -6.51 -5.20 -14.62
CA PHE A 132 -6.20 -6.63 -14.47
C PHE A 132 -6.81 -7.52 -15.57
N THR A 133 -7.93 -7.11 -16.18
CA THR A 133 -8.56 -7.89 -17.26
C THR A 133 -7.73 -7.89 -18.54
N THR A 134 -7.06 -6.79 -18.83
CA THR A 134 -6.25 -6.62 -20.05
C THR A 134 -4.75 -6.61 -19.78
N CYS A 135 -4.33 -6.63 -18.52
CA CYS A 135 -2.95 -6.43 -18.05
C CYS A 135 -2.32 -5.12 -18.55
N GLU A 136 -3.15 -4.09 -18.74
CA GLU A 136 -2.75 -2.81 -19.30
C GLU A 136 -2.50 -1.79 -18.18
N SER A 137 -1.37 -1.09 -18.26
CA SER A 137 -1.00 0.00 -17.36
C SER A 137 -1.25 1.36 -18.02
N PHE A 138 -1.90 2.25 -17.28
CA PHE A 138 -2.17 3.63 -17.68
C PHE A 138 -1.32 4.59 -16.86
N PRO A 139 -0.16 5.05 -17.36
CA PRO A 139 0.86 5.74 -16.54
C PRO A 139 0.41 7.10 -15.99
N HIS A 140 -0.64 7.70 -16.54
CA HIS A 140 -1.15 9.01 -16.12
C HIS A 140 -2.61 8.95 -15.65
N GLY A 141 -2.94 7.91 -14.87
CA GLY A 141 -4.30 7.64 -14.43
C GLY A 141 -4.87 8.69 -13.48
N VAL A 142 -4.65 8.57 -12.18
CA VAL A 142 -5.36 9.34 -11.17
C VAL A 142 -4.48 10.41 -10.53
N LEU A 143 -4.98 11.66 -10.46
CA LEU A 143 -4.31 12.72 -9.71
C LEU A 143 -4.47 12.49 -8.20
N LYS A 144 -3.38 12.19 -7.51
CA LYS A 144 -3.30 12.10 -6.05
C LYS A 144 -2.76 13.42 -5.50
N LYS A 145 -3.52 14.04 -4.62
CA LYS A 145 -3.10 15.27 -3.93
C LYS A 145 -2.44 14.90 -2.59
N PRO A 146 -1.43 15.66 -2.15
CA PRO A 146 -0.82 15.42 -0.85
C PRO A 146 -1.84 15.69 0.28
N ALA A 147 -1.91 14.79 1.24
CA ALA A 147 -2.72 14.91 2.43
C ALA A 147 -1.84 14.75 3.67
N GLN A 148 -2.39 15.02 4.87
CA GLN A 148 -1.64 14.85 6.11
C GLN A 148 -1.27 13.39 6.37
N ILE A 149 -2.16 12.46 6.01
CA ILE A 149 -1.91 11.03 6.10
C ILE A 149 -1.89 10.44 4.69
N ILE A 150 -0.78 9.80 4.35
CA ILE A 150 -0.62 9.08 3.10
C ILE A 150 -0.63 7.61 3.44
N VAL A 151 -1.56 6.86 2.86
CA VAL A 151 -1.68 5.42 3.06
C VAL A 151 -1.22 4.73 1.79
N ASN A 152 -0.19 3.90 1.90
CA ASN A 152 0.22 2.99 0.84
C ASN A 152 -0.20 1.58 1.21
N GLU A 153 -1.05 0.95 0.41
CA GLU A 153 -1.57 -0.39 0.66
C GLU A 153 -1.26 -1.35 -0.48
N GLY A 154 -1.03 -2.61 -0.15
CA GLY A 154 -0.83 -3.67 -1.12
C GLY A 154 0.14 -4.76 -0.66
N LEU A 155 0.41 -5.71 -1.54
CA LEU A 155 1.21 -6.90 -1.23
C LEU A 155 2.68 -6.55 -0.91
N TYR A 156 3.28 -5.62 -1.68
CA TYR A 156 4.73 -5.36 -1.65
C TYR A 156 5.12 -4.01 -1.01
N VAL A 157 4.21 -3.33 -0.31
CA VAL A 157 4.46 -2.00 0.27
C VAL A 157 5.51 -2.00 1.39
N LEU A 158 5.78 -3.15 1.99
CA LEU A 158 6.86 -3.31 2.98
C LEU A 158 8.10 -4.01 2.40
N ASN A 159 8.22 -4.07 1.08
CA ASN A 159 9.41 -4.59 0.42
C ASN A 159 10.64 -3.74 0.73
N GLU A 160 11.82 -4.35 0.61
CA GLU A 160 13.10 -3.67 0.77
C GLU A 160 13.20 -2.44 -0.16
N GLY A 161 13.71 -1.34 0.36
CA GLY A 161 13.80 -0.07 -0.38
C GLY A 161 12.56 0.81 -0.32
N ILE A 162 11.36 0.28 0.01
CA ILE A 162 10.15 1.08 0.23
C ILE A 162 9.82 1.19 1.71
N ARG A 163 9.88 0.09 2.45
CA ARG A 163 9.53 0.06 3.88
C ARG A 163 10.24 1.12 4.72
N ASP A 164 11.43 1.56 4.30
CA ASP A 164 12.25 2.49 5.09
C ASP A 164 11.74 3.94 5.03
N ILE A 165 10.91 4.28 4.05
CA ILE A 165 10.27 5.60 3.97
C ILE A 165 8.96 5.68 4.75
N MET A 166 8.44 4.54 5.25
CA MET A 166 7.20 4.46 6.01
C MET A 166 7.42 4.88 7.48
N ASP A 167 6.58 5.78 7.98
CA ASP A 167 6.57 6.19 9.39
C ASP A 167 5.89 5.12 10.26
N ILE A 168 4.81 4.50 9.76
CA ILE A 168 4.18 3.32 10.36
C ILE A 168 4.12 2.18 9.36
N LYS A 169 4.41 0.98 9.85
CA LYS A 169 4.38 -0.27 9.09
C LYS A 169 3.36 -1.20 9.73
N VAL A 170 2.36 -1.60 8.95
CA VAL A 170 1.28 -2.50 9.36
C VAL A 170 1.30 -3.73 8.47
N TYR A 171 1.24 -4.89 9.07
CA TYR A 171 1.01 -6.13 8.35
C TYR A 171 -0.32 -6.73 8.78
N VAL A 172 -1.24 -6.88 7.83
CA VAL A 172 -2.55 -7.50 8.05
C VAL A 172 -2.41 -8.99 7.84
N PHE A 173 -2.65 -9.73 8.90
CA PHE A 173 -2.57 -11.18 8.90
C PHE A 173 -3.94 -11.77 9.24
N THR A 174 -4.40 -12.71 8.44
CA THR A 174 -5.60 -13.51 8.71
C THR A 174 -5.15 -14.93 8.98
N PRO A 175 -5.30 -15.46 10.21
CA PRO A 175 -4.98 -16.86 10.46
C PRO A 175 -5.88 -17.77 9.62
N PHE A 176 -5.29 -18.77 9.01
CA PHE A 176 -6.06 -19.86 8.40
C PHE A 176 -6.71 -20.66 9.52
N GLU A 177 -8.03 -20.83 9.45
CA GLU A 177 -8.79 -21.77 10.29
C GLU A 177 -8.66 -23.21 9.75
#